data_1b5c2e85b49fb888481b8bbab4ad7e03
#
_entry.id   1b5c2e85b49fb888481b8bbab4ad7e03
#
_cell.length_a   1.000
_cell.length_b   1.000
_cell.length_c   1.000
_cell.angle_alpha   90.00
_cell.angle_beta   90.00
_cell.angle_gamma   90.00
#
_symmetry.space_group_name_H-M   'P 1'
#
loop_
_entity.id
_entity.type
_entity.pdbx_description
1 polymer ?
#
loop_
_entity_poly.entity_id
_entity_poly.type
_entity_poly.pdbx_seq_one_letter_code
_entity_poly.pdbx_strand_id
1 'polypeptide(L)'
;MRMIISGVFDDFPNLKVVLGHMGEGIPYWLYRIDYMYLKAPASLYYKSASGRRLKRKPSEYVRDNFLITTSGMNTHSVLQYCHSVLGPDNIMFAIDYPYQESVEAAHFMQTAPLPEQDIQKIAHANAEKVFRIATA
;
A
#
# COMPACT_ATOMS: atom_id res chain seq x y z
N MET A 1 4.58 9.11 -3.69
CA MET A 1 4.76 10.30 -2.82
C MET A 1 4.24 11.60 -3.45
N ARG A 2 4.48 11.90 -4.74
CA ARG A 2 4.01 13.16 -5.35
C ARG A 2 2.50 13.37 -5.20
N MET A 3 1.66 12.36 -5.45
CA MET A 3 0.21 12.45 -5.28
C MET A 3 -0.20 12.85 -3.85
N ILE A 4 0.47 12.29 -2.84
CA ILE A 4 0.22 12.65 -1.44
C ILE A 4 0.57 14.11 -1.20
N ILE A 5 1.82 14.49 -1.48
CA ILE A 5 2.33 15.84 -1.15
C ILE A 5 1.59 16.93 -1.93
N SER A 6 1.07 16.65 -3.12
CA SER A 6 0.25 17.61 -3.89
C SER A 6 -1.19 17.76 -3.38
N GLY A 7 -1.62 16.97 -2.39
CA GLY A 7 -2.94 17.08 -1.78
C GLY A 7 -4.07 16.38 -2.55
N VAL A 8 -3.75 15.47 -3.50
CA VAL A 8 -4.75 14.75 -4.28
C VAL A 8 -5.77 14.03 -3.40
N PHE A 9 -5.31 13.40 -2.30
CA PHE A 9 -6.20 12.66 -1.40
C PHE A 9 -6.98 13.54 -0.43
N ASP A 10 -6.59 14.82 -0.29
CA ASP A 10 -7.42 15.81 0.41
C ASP A 10 -8.60 16.26 -0.45
N ASP A 11 -8.40 16.29 -1.77
CA ASP A 11 -9.43 16.66 -2.74
C ASP A 11 -10.30 15.47 -3.14
N PHE A 12 -9.71 14.27 -3.18
CA PHE A 12 -10.37 13.02 -3.56
C PHE A 12 -10.16 11.93 -2.47
N PRO A 13 -10.79 12.06 -1.29
CA PRO A 13 -10.53 11.18 -0.14
C PRO A 13 -10.87 9.71 -0.39
N ASN A 14 -11.79 9.42 -1.31
CA ASN A 14 -12.21 8.06 -1.65
C ASN A 14 -11.34 7.41 -2.74
N LEU A 15 -10.40 8.16 -3.34
CA LEU A 15 -9.49 7.61 -4.33
C LEU A 15 -8.60 6.54 -3.69
N LYS A 16 -8.56 5.35 -4.31
CA LYS A 16 -7.64 4.28 -3.95
C LYS A 16 -6.57 4.12 -5.02
N VAL A 17 -5.37 3.83 -4.59
CA VAL A 17 -4.22 3.53 -5.46
C VAL A 17 -3.70 2.15 -5.09
N VAL A 18 -3.54 1.30 -6.08
CA VAL A 18 -2.90 -0.01 -5.92
C VAL A 18 -1.44 0.13 -6.34
N LEU A 19 -0.53 -0.26 -5.46
CA LEU A 19 0.91 -0.17 -5.66
C LEU A 19 1.52 -1.58 -5.59
N GLY A 20 2.25 -1.96 -6.62
CA GLY A 20 2.90 -3.26 -6.71
C GLY A 20 4.05 -3.46 -5.72
N HIS A 21 4.68 -4.65 -5.81
CA HIS A 21 5.98 -4.98 -5.21
C HIS A 21 6.08 -4.61 -3.71
N MET A 22 5.11 -5.06 -2.91
CA MET A 22 5.02 -4.74 -1.47
C MET A 22 5.10 -3.22 -1.18
N GLY A 23 4.61 -2.39 -2.12
CA GLY A 23 4.58 -0.95 -1.97
C GLY A 23 5.90 -0.25 -2.24
N GLU A 24 6.82 -0.86 -3.01
CA GLU A 24 8.09 -0.26 -3.45
C GLU A 24 8.91 0.35 -2.30
N GLY A 25 8.92 -0.33 -1.15
CA GLY A 25 9.64 0.14 0.03
C GLY A 25 8.96 1.29 0.80
N ILE A 26 7.84 1.85 0.34
CA ILE A 26 7.11 2.92 1.07
C ILE A 26 6.74 2.50 2.50
N PRO A 27 6.26 1.27 2.79
CA PRO A 27 5.96 0.87 4.16
C PRO A 27 7.15 1.01 5.11
N TYR A 28 8.36 0.76 4.64
CA TYR A 28 9.58 0.93 5.43
C TYR A 28 9.87 2.40 5.76
N TRP A 29 9.51 3.32 4.88
CA TRP A 29 9.83 4.74 5.01
C TRP A 29 8.79 5.59 5.71
N LEU A 30 7.65 5.06 6.17
CA LEU A 30 6.52 5.84 6.68
C LEU A 30 6.92 6.85 7.77
N TYR A 31 7.68 6.40 8.77
CA TYR A 31 8.17 7.29 9.82
C TYR A 31 9.06 8.41 9.26
N ARG A 32 9.99 8.05 8.37
CA ARG A 32 10.94 9.01 7.78
C ARG A 32 10.23 10.02 6.89
N ILE A 33 9.23 9.59 6.15
CA ILE A 33 8.39 10.45 5.30
C ILE A 33 7.66 11.47 6.16
N ASP A 34 7.00 11.04 7.24
CA ASP A 34 6.33 11.94 8.17
C ASP A 34 7.30 12.92 8.82
N TYR A 35 8.42 12.42 9.30
CA TYR A 35 9.46 13.25 9.93
C TYR A 35 9.95 14.35 8.98
N MET A 36 10.30 13.97 7.76
CA MET A 36 10.79 14.93 6.75
C MET A 36 9.71 15.94 6.36
N TYR A 37 8.46 15.49 6.21
CA TYR A 37 7.34 16.36 5.93
C TYR A 37 7.10 17.39 7.04
N LEU A 38 7.06 16.94 8.30
CA LEU A 38 6.79 17.80 9.46
C LEU A 38 7.92 18.81 9.75
N LYS A 39 9.17 18.45 9.40
CA LYS A 39 10.36 19.30 9.61
C LYS A 39 10.66 20.23 8.43
N ALA A 40 10.03 20.01 7.27
CA ALA A 40 10.27 20.83 6.10
C ALA A 40 9.80 22.28 6.33
N PRO A 41 10.55 23.28 5.88
CA PRO A 41 10.13 24.67 5.94
C PRO A 41 8.82 24.90 5.18
N ALA A 42 7.97 25.79 5.66
CA ALA A 42 6.69 26.11 5.03
C ALA A 42 6.84 26.50 3.54
N SER A 43 7.95 27.13 3.17
CA SER A 43 8.26 27.50 1.78
C SER A 43 8.39 26.31 0.81
N LEU A 44 8.60 25.09 1.32
CA LEU A 44 8.63 23.88 0.49
C LEU A 44 7.21 23.31 0.24
N TYR A 45 6.28 23.54 1.16
CA TYR A 45 4.89 23.09 0.99
C TYR A 45 4.15 23.88 -0.09
N TYR A 46 4.44 25.19 -0.20
CA TYR A 46 3.78 26.05 -1.18
C TYR A 46 4.20 25.79 -2.63
N LYS A 47 5.18 24.93 -2.86
CA LYS A 47 5.53 24.44 -4.20
C LYS A 47 4.73 23.20 -4.63
N SER A 48 3.87 22.67 -3.75
CA SER A 48 2.89 21.66 -4.15
C SER A 48 1.85 22.28 -5.08
N ALA A 49 1.27 21.48 -5.98
CA ALA A 49 0.26 21.96 -6.93
C ALA A 49 -0.95 22.61 -6.24
N SER A 50 -1.26 22.20 -5.01
CA SER A 50 -2.36 22.74 -4.21
C SER A 50 -2.03 24.02 -3.43
N GLY A 51 -0.75 24.38 -3.28
CA GLY A 51 -0.31 25.54 -2.50
C GLY A 51 -0.64 25.48 -1.01
N ARG A 52 -1.11 24.35 -0.49
CA ARG A 52 -1.57 24.19 0.88
C ARG A 52 -0.85 23.03 1.59
N ARG A 53 -0.84 23.09 2.93
CA ARG A 53 -0.37 21.99 3.77
C ARG A 53 -1.40 20.86 3.76
N LEU A 54 -0.91 19.61 3.80
CA LEU A 54 -1.77 18.44 3.95
C LEU A 54 -2.58 18.50 5.24
N LYS A 55 -3.80 18.02 5.20
CA LYS A 55 -4.70 17.91 6.38
C LYS A 55 -4.23 16.87 7.39
N ARG A 56 -3.48 15.85 6.93
CA ARG A 56 -2.99 14.70 7.72
C ARG A 56 -1.51 14.45 7.44
N LYS A 57 -0.90 13.54 8.20
CA LYS A 57 0.46 13.08 7.94
C LYS A 57 0.50 12.24 6.66
N PRO A 58 1.60 12.28 5.89
CA PRO A 58 1.76 11.45 4.70
C PRO A 58 1.49 9.95 4.92
N SER A 59 1.92 9.39 6.05
CA SER A 59 1.70 7.98 6.38
C SER A 59 0.23 7.60 6.55
N GLU A 60 -0.63 8.53 6.98
CA GLU A 60 -2.07 8.29 7.14
C GLU A 60 -2.74 8.13 5.77
N TYR A 61 -2.33 8.91 4.77
CA TYR A 61 -2.82 8.72 3.39
C TYR A 61 -2.34 7.38 2.81
N VAL A 62 -1.12 6.94 3.13
CA VAL A 62 -0.65 5.62 2.69
C VAL A 62 -1.56 4.53 3.26
N ARG A 63 -1.90 4.58 4.55
CA ARG A 63 -2.77 3.59 5.17
C ARG A 63 -4.20 3.62 4.67
N ASP A 64 -4.72 4.81 4.37
CA ASP A 64 -6.13 4.97 4.03
C ASP A 64 -6.41 4.88 2.53
N ASN A 65 -5.49 5.34 1.69
CA ASN A 65 -5.71 5.49 0.26
C ASN A 65 -4.91 4.50 -0.61
N PHE A 66 -3.95 3.77 -0.02
CA PHE A 66 -3.15 2.82 -0.78
C PHE A 66 -3.42 1.39 -0.36
N LEU A 67 -3.46 0.52 -1.36
CA LEU A 67 -3.32 -0.91 -1.20
C LEU A 67 -2.01 -1.33 -1.87
N ILE A 68 -1.33 -2.29 -1.29
CA ILE A 68 -0.12 -2.86 -1.89
C ILE A 68 -0.39 -4.26 -2.39
N THR A 69 0.40 -4.73 -3.34
CA THR A 69 0.32 -6.11 -3.82
C THR A 69 1.61 -6.86 -3.59
N THR A 70 1.50 -8.19 -3.52
CA THR A 70 2.65 -9.09 -3.36
C THR A 70 3.47 -9.25 -4.64
N SER A 71 2.98 -8.74 -5.78
CA SER A 71 3.58 -8.94 -7.11
C SER A 71 5.10 -8.82 -7.08
N GLY A 72 5.82 -9.80 -7.63
CA GLY A 72 7.27 -9.78 -7.74
C GLY A 72 8.06 -9.83 -6.43
N MET A 73 7.41 -10.03 -5.28
CA MET A 73 8.04 -9.97 -3.95
C MET A 73 7.65 -11.18 -3.08
N ASN A 74 7.97 -12.40 -3.56
CA ASN A 74 7.63 -13.67 -2.92
C ASN A 74 8.52 -13.96 -1.69
N THR A 75 8.53 -13.04 -0.71
CA THR A 75 9.39 -13.11 0.48
C THR A 75 8.58 -12.94 1.76
N HIS A 76 8.50 -13.97 2.60
CA HIS A 76 7.67 -13.97 3.81
C HIS A 76 8.06 -12.87 4.81
N SER A 77 9.35 -12.58 4.98
CA SER A 77 9.80 -11.52 5.90
C SER A 77 9.29 -10.13 5.49
N VAL A 78 9.22 -9.85 4.18
CA VAL A 78 8.69 -8.60 3.66
C VAL A 78 7.17 -8.56 3.82
N LEU A 79 6.48 -9.68 3.54
CA LEU A 79 5.03 -9.79 3.77
C LEU A 79 4.66 -9.56 5.25
N GLN A 80 5.36 -10.22 6.17
CA GLN A 80 5.14 -10.05 7.62
C GLN A 80 5.40 -8.61 8.07
N TYR A 81 6.43 -7.98 7.54
CA TYR A 81 6.71 -6.57 7.82
C TYR A 81 5.57 -5.68 7.32
N CYS A 82 5.16 -5.81 6.06
CA CYS A 82 4.07 -5.02 5.50
C CYS A 82 2.75 -5.25 6.24
N HIS A 83 2.47 -6.52 6.60
CA HIS A 83 1.31 -6.88 7.42
C HIS A 83 1.32 -6.17 8.78
N SER A 84 2.46 -6.14 9.47
CA SER A 84 2.59 -5.47 10.78
C SER A 84 2.43 -3.95 10.70
N VAL A 85 2.79 -3.33 9.58
CA VAL A 85 2.80 -1.86 9.41
C VAL A 85 1.48 -1.34 8.84
N LEU A 86 0.91 -2.04 7.86
CA LEU A 86 -0.28 -1.59 7.13
C LEU A 86 -1.55 -2.33 7.53
N GLY A 87 -1.43 -3.51 8.12
CA GLY A 87 -2.55 -4.42 8.37
C GLY A 87 -2.93 -5.26 7.14
N PRO A 88 -3.68 -6.37 7.35
CA PRO A 88 -4.06 -7.29 6.28
C PRO A 88 -5.02 -6.67 5.26
N ASP A 89 -5.83 -5.70 5.64
CA ASP A 89 -6.85 -5.10 4.77
C ASP A 89 -6.25 -4.22 3.66
N ASN A 90 -4.96 -3.89 3.74
CA ASN A 90 -4.26 -3.05 2.77
C ASN A 90 -3.31 -3.83 1.86
N ILE A 91 -3.33 -5.16 1.92
CA ILE A 91 -2.48 -6.02 1.10
C ILE A 91 -3.36 -6.89 0.20
N MET A 92 -2.96 -7.06 -1.06
CA MET A 92 -3.60 -7.96 -2.02
C MET A 92 -2.58 -8.89 -2.64
N PHE A 93 -2.98 -10.13 -2.91
CA PHE A 93 -2.18 -11.07 -3.68
C PHE A 93 -2.15 -10.68 -5.15
N ALA A 94 -0.96 -10.71 -5.73
CA ALA A 94 -0.75 -10.61 -7.16
C ALA A 94 0.56 -11.30 -7.55
N ILE A 95 0.68 -11.76 -8.80
CA ILE A 95 1.76 -12.62 -9.27
C ILE A 95 2.88 -11.82 -9.94
N ASP A 96 2.53 -10.79 -10.68
CA ASP A 96 3.40 -10.06 -11.61
C ASP A 96 3.59 -10.79 -12.96
N TYR A 97 2.58 -11.58 -13.36
CA TYR A 97 2.59 -12.25 -14.66
C TYR A 97 2.66 -11.20 -15.82
N PRO A 98 3.46 -11.43 -16.87
CA PRO A 98 4.26 -12.63 -17.17
C PRO A 98 5.72 -12.58 -16.67
N TYR A 99 6.08 -11.60 -15.84
CA TYR A 99 7.46 -11.40 -15.37
C TYR A 99 7.84 -12.36 -14.25
N GLN A 100 6.85 -12.88 -13.50
CA GLN A 100 7.07 -13.82 -12.40
C GLN A 100 6.29 -15.13 -12.61
N GLU A 101 6.80 -16.22 -12.01
CA GLU A 101 6.22 -17.55 -12.11
C GLU A 101 5.00 -17.70 -11.21
N SER A 102 3.88 -18.12 -11.81
CA SER A 102 2.61 -18.30 -11.07
C SER A 102 2.69 -19.36 -9.97
N VAL A 103 3.45 -20.44 -10.20
CA VAL A 103 3.62 -21.54 -9.26
C VAL A 103 4.37 -21.08 -8.01
N GLU A 104 5.43 -20.29 -8.18
CA GLU A 104 6.20 -19.75 -7.07
C GLU A 104 5.35 -18.80 -6.22
N ALA A 105 4.62 -17.87 -6.85
CA ALA A 105 3.75 -16.93 -6.16
C ALA A 105 2.62 -17.63 -5.41
N ALA A 106 2.00 -18.69 -5.99
CA ALA A 106 0.98 -19.47 -5.33
C ALA A 106 1.55 -20.22 -4.11
N HIS A 107 2.71 -20.85 -4.23
CA HIS A 107 3.39 -21.52 -3.12
C HIS A 107 3.75 -20.55 -1.99
N PHE A 108 4.28 -19.38 -2.33
CA PHE A 108 4.55 -18.30 -1.38
C PHE A 108 3.30 -17.94 -0.56
N MET A 109 2.16 -17.77 -1.20
CA MET A 109 0.92 -17.41 -0.50
C MET A 109 0.38 -18.55 0.36
N GLN A 110 0.42 -19.81 -0.13
CA GLN A 110 -0.01 -21.00 0.59
C GLN A 110 0.82 -21.29 1.86
N THR A 111 2.10 -20.90 1.85
CA THR A 111 3.03 -21.10 2.97
C THR A 111 3.25 -19.86 3.81
N ALA A 112 2.46 -18.79 3.60
CA ALA A 112 2.60 -17.54 4.31
C ALA A 112 2.38 -17.71 5.82
N PRO A 113 3.32 -17.28 6.69
CA PRO A 113 3.22 -17.46 8.14
C PRO A 113 2.35 -16.35 8.77
N LEU A 114 1.08 -16.28 8.37
CA LEU A 114 0.07 -15.34 8.84
C LEU A 114 -1.17 -16.10 9.32
N PRO A 115 -2.03 -15.48 10.13
CA PRO A 115 -3.32 -16.04 10.50
C PRO A 115 -4.17 -16.36 9.26
N GLU A 116 -4.87 -17.48 9.25
CA GLU A 116 -5.69 -17.95 8.12
C GLU A 116 -6.69 -16.88 7.64
N GLN A 117 -7.35 -16.19 8.57
CA GLN A 117 -8.29 -15.10 8.23
C GLN A 117 -7.61 -13.95 7.48
N ASP A 118 -6.34 -13.66 7.74
CA ASP A 118 -5.59 -12.60 7.08
C ASP A 118 -5.10 -13.08 5.71
N ILE A 119 -4.73 -14.36 5.59
CA ILE A 119 -4.42 -14.99 4.31
C ILE A 119 -5.61 -14.89 3.36
N GLN A 120 -6.83 -15.21 3.80
CA GLN A 120 -8.05 -15.10 3.00
C GLN A 120 -8.30 -13.67 2.53
N LYS A 121 -8.12 -12.67 3.40
CA LYS A 121 -8.23 -11.28 3.02
C LYS A 121 -7.23 -10.90 1.92
N ILE A 122 -5.96 -11.26 2.10
CA ILE A 122 -4.88 -10.94 1.17
C ILE A 122 -5.07 -11.68 -0.14
N ALA A 123 -5.44 -12.96 -0.10
CA ALA A 123 -5.54 -13.81 -1.27
C ALA A 123 -6.62 -13.38 -2.26
N HIS A 124 -7.79 -12.93 -1.76
CA HIS A 124 -8.90 -12.55 -2.65
C HIS A 124 -9.84 -11.47 -2.10
N ALA A 125 -10.24 -11.50 -0.80
CA ALA A 125 -11.34 -10.68 -0.31
C ALA A 125 -11.08 -9.16 -0.45
N ASN A 126 -9.84 -8.71 -0.29
CA ASN A 126 -9.50 -7.30 -0.48
C ASN A 126 -9.65 -6.87 -1.95
N ALA A 127 -9.24 -7.72 -2.89
CA ALA A 127 -9.41 -7.45 -4.33
C ALA A 127 -10.89 -7.41 -4.72
N GLU A 128 -11.69 -8.38 -4.25
CA GLU A 128 -13.13 -8.40 -4.45
C GLU A 128 -13.80 -7.11 -3.98
N LYS A 129 -13.46 -6.67 -2.77
CA LYS A 129 -13.97 -5.43 -2.17
C LYS A 129 -13.59 -4.19 -2.97
N VAL A 130 -12.30 -4.06 -3.33
CA VAL A 130 -11.76 -2.85 -3.99
C VAL A 130 -12.26 -2.73 -5.43
N PHE A 131 -12.28 -3.84 -6.16
CA PHE A 131 -12.71 -3.88 -7.55
C PHE A 131 -14.22 -4.16 -7.72
N ARG A 132 -14.96 -4.33 -6.62
CA ARG A 132 -16.41 -4.64 -6.60
C ARG A 132 -16.73 -5.87 -7.44
N ILE A 133 -15.91 -6.91 -7.32
CA ILE A 133 -16.13 -8.18 -8.01
C ILE A 133 -17.24 -8.91 -7.26
N ALA A 134 -18.32 -9.22 -7.94
CA ALA A 134 -19.39 -10.03 -7.35
C ALA A 134 -18.86 -11.47 -7.15
N THR A 135 -18.88 -11.95 -5.90
CA THR A 135 -18.70 -13.38 -5.63
C THR A 135 -19.96 -14.11 -6.08
N ALA A 136 -19.78 -15.09 -6.96
CA ALA A 136 -20.85 -15.95 -7.43
C ALA A 136 -21.36 -16.86 -6.31
#